data_d41c31d8aff21f824fee9c4ec9c4b1ad
#
_entry.id   d41c31d8aff21f824fee9c4ec9c4b1ad
#
_cell.length_a   1.000
_cell.length_b   1.000
_cell.length_c   1.000
_cell.angle_alpha   90.00
_cell.angle_beta   90.00
_cell.angle_gamma   90.00
#
_symmetry.space_group_name_H-M   'P 1'
#
loop_
_entity.id
_entity.type
_entity.pdbx_description
1 polymer ?
#
loop_
_entity_poly.entity_id
_entity_poly.type
_entity_poly.pdbx_seq_one_letter_code
_entity_poly.pdbx_strand_id
1 'polypeptide(L)'
;MLLEGEHLEPLSRDANVIVSSGHRFNTDTILLAAFSTPRDGENCADFGTGCGTIPLIWCGRTKPKEVYAIEIQEDACNMARRSVECNHLTDVIHVVNCDMKDLRAGGAVIPRPLDLIACNPPYKAEGTGLKNPSEGLRIARHEVACNFADIAAAASSLLRWGGRFCCCLRPERLCDALLVLRNEGVEPKRLRFVQQRQGKAPSLFLLQANRGGKPGMVVEPVLFIEEESGGYTEEMKQIYGDYWEESK
;
A
#
# COMPACT_ATOMS: atom_id res chain seq x y z
N MET A 1 -14.67 -18.04 6.92
CA MET A 1 -15.11 -18.14 8.35
C MET A 1 -14.23 -17.25 9.19
N LEU A 2 -14.82 -16.41 10.09
CA LEU A 2 -14.07 -15.54 11.00
C LEU A 2 -13.47 -16.35 12.16
N LEU A 3 -12.26 -15.99 12.59
CA LEU A 3 -11.62 -16.54 13.79
C LEU A 3 -11.92 -15.65 15.00
N GLU A 4 -11.55 -16.10 16.20
CA GLU A 4 -11.73 -15.33 17.43
C GLU A 4 -10.97 -13.99 17.36
N GLY A 5 -11.65 -12.90 17.70
CA GLY A 5 -11.09 -11.54 17.64
C GLY A 5 -11.07 -10.88 16.25
N GLU A 6 -11.62 -11.56 15.23
CA GLU A 6 -11.77 -11.02 13.89
C GLU A 6 -13.18 -10.51 13.63
N HIS A 7 -13.29 -9.52 12.73
CA HIS A 7 -14.57 -9.05 12.21
C HIS A 7 -14.43 -8.62 10.74
N LEU A 8 -15.56 -8.54 10.05
CA LEU A 8 -15.60 -7.96 8.70
C LEU A 8 -15.69 -6.45 8.80
N GLU A 9 -14.85 -5.76 8.04
CA GLU A 9 -14.92 -4.32 7.81
C GLU A 9 -15.31 -4.07 6.36
N PRO A 10 -16.39 -3.32 6.07
CA PRO A 10 -16.79 -3.03 4.70
C PRO A 10 -15.76 -2.13 4.02
N LEU A 11 -15.43 -2.40 2.77
CA LEU A 11 -14.62 -1.53 1.90
C LEU A 11 -15.48 -0.82 0.84
N SER A 12 -16.61 -1.43 0.49
CA SER A 12 -17.65 -0.91 -0.39
C SER A 12 -18.92 -1.71 -0.14
N ARG A 13 -20.01 -1.41 -0.88
CA ARG A 13 -21.26 -2.18 -0.80
C ARG A 13 -21.07 -3.68 -1.05
N ASP A 14 -20.12 -4.02 -1.92
CA ASP A 14 -19.92 -5.39 -2.40
C ASP A 14 -18.60 -6.00 -1.93
N ALA A 15 -17.78 -5.29 -1.17
CA ALA A 15 -16.47 -5.77 -0.73
C ALA A 15 -16.25 -5.58 0.77
N ASN A 16 -15.77 -6.64 1.41
CA ASN A 16 -15.44 -6.68 2.83
C ASN A 16 -14.01 -7.20 3.02
N VAL A 17 -13.36 -6.73 4.08
CA VAL A 17 -12.06 -7.25 4.50
C VAL A 17 -12.12 -7.77 5.93
N ILE A 18 -11.48 -8.90 6.19
CA ILE A 18 -11.33 -9.45 7.54
C ILE A 18 -10.22 -8.67 8.25
N VAL A 19 -10.53 -8.12 9.42
CA VAL A 19 -9.58 -7.38 10.24
C VAL A 19 -9.59 -7.91 11.68
N SER A 20 -8.52 -7.62 12.43
CA SER A 20 -8.39 -7.93 13.86
C SER A 20 -7.72 -6.79 14.61
N SER A 21 -7.63 -6.87 15.94
CA SER A 21 -6.90 -5.88 16.73
C SER A 21 -5.44 -5.72 16.34
N GLY A 22 -4.84 -6.77 15.75
CA GLY A 22 -3.44 -6.80 15.34
C GLY A 22 -3.19 -6.46 13.88
N HIS A 23 -4.20 -6.59 13.01
CA HIS A 23 -4.10 -6.39 11.58
C HIS A 23 -5.30 -5.56 11.11
N ARG A 24 -5.06 -4.27 10.92
CA ARG A 24 -6.04 -3.28 10.47
C ARG A 24 -5.43 -2.45 9.34
N PHE A 25 -6.29 -1.89 8.53
CA PHE A 25 -5.89 -0.82 7.61
C PHE A 25 -6.22 0.56 8.21
N ASN A 26 -5.71 1.59 7.60
CA ASN A 26 -5.91 2.98 8.01
C ASN A 26 -6.17 3.86 6.77
N THR A 27 -6.39 5.14 6.99
CA THR A 27 -6.55 6.14 5.92
C THR A 27 -5.40 6.11 4.91
N ASP A 28 -4.15 5.90 5.36
CA ASP A 28 -2.98 5.88 4.48
C ASP A 28 -3.09 4.75 3.43
N THR A 29 -3.61 3.58 3.84
CA THR A 29 -3.86 2.44 2.95
C THR A 29 -4.91 2.78 1.88
N ILE A 30 -6.01 3.43 2.26
CA ILE A 30 -7.08 3.83 1.32
C ILE A 30 -6.56 4.91 0.35
N LEU A 31 -5.80 5.88 0.86
CA LEU A 31 -5.18 6.93 0.04
C LEU A 31 -4.19 6.34 -0.98
N LEU A 32 -3.34 5.40 -0.54
CA LEU A 32 -2.41 4.73 -1.44
C LEU A 32 -3.15 3.89 -2.49
N ALA A 33 -4.18 3.13 -2.11
CA ALA A 33 -4.99 2.36 -3.05
C ALA A 33 -5.61 3.26 -4.14
N ALA A 34 -6.13 4.43 -3.75
CA ALA A 34 -6.70 5.40 -4.69
C ALA A 34 -5.62 6.03 -5.59
N PHE A 35 -4.47 6.40 -5.04
CA PHE A 35 -3.36 7.02 -5.77
C PHE A 35 -2.71 6.04 -6.76
N SER A 36 -2.68 4.75 -6.43
CA SER A 36 -2.06 3.67 -7.18
C SER A 36 -3.06 2.82 -7.97
N THR A 37 -4.26 3.32 -8.26
CA THR A 37 -5.28 2.56 -8.97
C THR A 37 -4.72 1.94 -10.27
N PRO A 38 -4.81 0.61 -10.47
CA PRO A 38 -4.36 -0.05 -11.69
C PRO A 38 -5.26 0.30 -12.88
N ARG A 39 -4.77 0.03 -14.07
CA ARG A 39 -5.59 0.02 -15.29
C ARG A 39 -6.14 -1.38 -15.52
N ASP A 40 -7.22 -1.47 -16.27
CA ASP A 40 -7.76 -2.76 -16.67
C ASP A 40 -6.71 -3.60 -17.41
N GLY A 41 -6.60 -4.87 -17.04
CA GLY A 41 -5.68 -5.83 -17.64
C GLY A 41 -4.23 -5.75 -17.14
N GLU A 42 -3.88 -4.85 -16.21
CA GLU A 42 -2.53 -4.77 -15.63
C GLU A 42 -2.27 -5.92 -14.65
N ASN A 43 -0.99 -6.39 -14.62
CA ASN A 43 -0.47 -7.28 -13.59
C ASN A 43 0.12 -6.43 -12.46
N CYS A 44 -0.38 -6.62 -11.25
CA CYS A 44 -0.07 -5.75 -10.11
C CYS A 44 0.48 -6.53 -8.92
N ALA A 45 1.16 -5.84 -8.00
CA ALA A 45 1.46 -6.38 -6.69
C ALA A 45 1.29 -5.32 -5.59
N ASP A 46 0.94 -5.80 -4.40
CA ASP A 46 0.90 -5.01 -3.16
C ASP A 46 1.91 -5.60 -2.16
N PHE A 47 2.95 -4.85 -1.84
CA PHE A 47 4.04 -5.26 -0.96
C PHE A 47 3.73 -4.91 0.50
N GLY A 48 3.66 -5.92 1.36
CA GLY A 48 3.21 -5.77 2.73
C GLY A 48 1.69 -5.59 2.78
N THR A 49 0.96 -6.47 2.10
CA THR A 49 -0.49 -6.33 1.89
C THR A 49 -1.33 -6.38 3.18
N GLY A 50 -0.76 -6.89 4.28
CA GLY A 50 -1.48 -7.08 5.53
C GLY A 50 -2.72 -7.97 5.33
N CYS A 51 -3.89 -7.45 5.64
CA CYS A 51 -5.17 -8.16 5.47
C CYS A 51 -5.74 -8.13 4.04
N GLY A 52 -4.99 -7.59 3.04
CA GLY A 52 -5.40 -7.60 1.63
C GLY A 52 -6.25 -6.41 1.18
N THR A 53 -6.24 -5.31 1.93
CA THR A 53 -7.11 -4.14 1.68
C THR A 53 -6.86 -3.47 0.32
N ILE A 54 -5.60 -3.20 -0.05
CA ILE A 54 -5.28 -2.54 -1.34
C ILE A 54 -5.73 -3.38 -2.54
N PRO A 55 -5.40 -4.68 -2.63
CA PRO A 55 -5.89 -5.57 -3.68
C PRO A 55 -7.41 -5.57 -3.83
N LEU A 56 -8.15 -5.64 -2.72
CA LEU A 56 -9.61 -5.63 -2.72
C LEU A 56 -10.17 -4.30 -3.26
N ILE A 57 -9.63 -3.16 -2.81
CA ILE A 57 -10.03 -1.84 -3.32
C ILE A 57 -9.75 -1.73 -4.83
N TRP A 58 -8.59 -2.21 -5.29
CA TRP A 58 -8.27 -2.19 -6.72
C TRP A 58 -9.27 -2.97 -7.57
N CYS A 59 -9.57 -4.21 -7.16
CA CYS A 59 -10.54 -5.06 -7.87
C CYS A 59 -11.97 -4.50 -7.84
N GLY A 60 -12.32 -3.74 -6.79
CA GLY A 60 -13.61 -3.03 -6.74
C GLY A 60 -13.69 -1.80 -7.66
N ARG A 61 -12.54 -1.24 -8.08
CA ARG A 61 -12.48 -0.03 -8.90
C ARG A 61 -12.17 -0.28 -10.37
N THR A 62 -11.39 -1.32 -10.64
CA THR A 62 -10.88 -1.66 -11.98
C THR A 62 -10.84 -3.18 -12.14
N LYS A 63 -10.43 -3.63 -13.33
CA LYS A 63 -10.29 -5.06 -13.65
C LYS A 63 -8.83 -5.42 -13.92
N PRO A 64 -7.97 -5.45 -12.90
CA PRO A 64 -6.60 -5.92 -13.06
C PRO A 64 -6.63 -7.38 -13.54
N LYS A 65 -5.59 -7.80 -14.27
CA LYS A 65 -5.50 -9.18 -14.74
C LYS A 65 -5.10 -10.12 -13.61
N GLU A 66 -4.06 -9.75 -12.87
CA GLU A 66 -3.49 -10.52 -11.77
C GLU A 66 -3.03 -9.54 -10.68
N VAL A 67 -3.29 -9.83 -9.43
CA VAL A 67 -2.82 -9.05 -8.27
C VAL A 67 -2.10 -9.96 -7.29
N TYR A 68 -0.82 -9.71 -7.04
CA TYR A 68 -0.01 -10.46 -6.09
C TYR A 68 0.03 -9.71 -4.76
N ALA A 69 -0.63 -10.25 -3.75
CA ALA A 69 -0.68 -9.73 -2.39
C ALA A 69 0.45 -10.36 -1.57
N ILE A 70 1.55 -9.63 -1.37
CA ILE A 70 2.78 -10.12 -0.74
C ILE A 70 2.78 -9.76 0.73
N GLU A 71 2.97 -10.76 1.61
CA GLU A 71 3.01 -10.55 3.05
C GLU A 71 3.94 -11.59 3.71
N ILE A 72 4.73 -11.15 4.67
CA ILE A 72 5.66 -12.01 5.39
C ILE A 72 5.00 -12.70 6.60
N GLN A 73 3.98 -12.08 7.17
CA GLN A 73 3.27 -12.60 8.34
C GLN A 73 2.21 -13.61 7.92
N GLU A 74 2.36 -14.87 8.37
CA GLU A 74 1.41 -15.94 8.02
C GLU A 74 -0.02 -15.65 8.50
N ASP A 75 -0.18 -15.04 9.69
CA ASP A 75 -1.50 -14.70 10.22
C ASP A 75 -2.21 -13.67 9.32
N ALA A 76 -1.50 -12.65 8.86
CA ALA A 76 -2.01 -11.65 7.93
C ALA A 76 -2.33 -12.28 6.56
N CYS A 77 -1.45 -13.15 6.04
CA CYS A 77 -1.71 -13.90 4.81
C CYS A 77 -2.98 -14.75 4.92
N ASN A 78 -3.18 -15.42 6.05
CA ASN A 78 -4.39 -16.20 6.29
C ASN A 78 -5.66 -15.33 6.25
N MET A 79 -5.62 -14.15 6.90
CA MET A 79 -6.71 -13.18 6.84
C MET A 79 -6.95 -12.68 5.42
N ALA A 80 -5.89 -12.34 4.69
CA ALA A 80 -5.97 -11.88 3.30
C ALA A 80 -6.59 -12.95 2.39
N ARG A 81 -6.17 -14.22 2.49
CA ARG A 81 -6.74 -15.33 1.71
C ARG A 81 -8.25 -15.47 1.95
N ARG A 82 -8.68 -15.46 3.21
CA ARG A 82 -10.11 -15.54 3.55
C ARG A 82 -10.89 -14.29 3.12
N SER A 83 -10.28 -13.11 3.19
CA SER A 83 -10.86 -11.88 2.63
C SER A 83 -11.08 -11.99 1.12
N VAL A 84 -10.08 -12.50 0.39
CA VAL A 84 -10.16 -12.76 -1.06
C VAL A 84 -11.24 -13.77 -1.40
N GLU A 85 -11.33 -14.88 -0.65
CA GLU A 85 -12.38 -15.91 -0.80
C GLU A 85 -13.78 -15.34 -0.56
N CYS A 86 -13.98 -14.55 0.50
CA CYS A 86 -15.27 -13.92 0.82
C CYS A 86 -15.75 -12.96 -0.28
N ASN A 87 -14.83 -12.36 -1.03
CA ASN A 87 -15.14 -11.45 -2.14
C ASN A 87 -15.14 -12.16 -3.51
N HIS A 88 -14.98 -13.47 -3.58
CA HIS A 88 -14.95 -14.25 -4.83
C HIS A 88 -13.87 -13.79 -5.82
N LEU A 89 -12.69 -13.41 -5.32
CA LEU A 89 -11.58 -12.86 -6.11
C LEU A 89 -10.35 -13.80 -6.18
N THR A 90 -10.51 -15.07 -5.85
CA THR A 90 -9.42 -16.06 -5.84
C THR A 90 -8.75 -16.28 -7.20
N ASP A 91 -9.48 -16.05 -8.29
CA ASP A 91 -8.96 -16.15 -9.65
C ASP A 91 -8.10 -14.93 -10.08
N VAL A 92 -8.15 -13.83 -9.31
CA VAL A 92 -7.47 -12.57 -9.64
C VAL A 92 -6.42 -12.21 -8.60
N ILE A 93 -6.72 -12.43 -7.31
CA ILE A 93 -5.81 -12.04 -6.21
C ILE A 93 -5.11 -13.27 -5.65
N HIS A 94 -3.77 -13.28 -5.76
CA HIS A 94 -2.90 -14.36 -5.29
C HIS A 94 -2.15 -13.91 -4.04
N VAL A 95 -2.49 -14.45 -2.88
CA VAL A 95 -1.82 -14.15 -1.62
C VAL A 95 -0.56 -15.00 -1.49
N VAL A 96 0.60 -14.35 -1.47
CA VAL A 96 1.93 -14.98 -1.40
C VAL A 96 2.58 -14.69 -0.06
N ASN A 97 2.80 -15.74 0.74
CA ASN A 97 3.54 -15.61 2.00
C ASN A 97 5.05 -15.73 1.73
N CYS A 98 5.74 -14.60 1.69
CA CYS A 98 7.20 -14.56 1.50
C CYS A 98 7.81 -13.25 2.02
N ASP A 99 9.13 -13.28 2.24
CA ASP A 99 9.92 -12.05 2.44
C ASP A 99 10.12 -11.35 1.07
N MET A 100 9.89 -10.05 1.01
CA MET A 100 10.13 -9.24 -0.21
C MET A 100 11.57 -9.35 -0.72
N LYS A 101 12.54 -9.64 0.14
CA LYS A 101 13.95 -9.84 -0.24
C LYS A 101 14.12 -11.07 -1.13
N ASP A 102 13.31 -12.10 -0.91
CA ASP A 102 13.34 -13.34 -1.69
C ASP A 102 12.78 -13.12 -3.11
N LEU A 103 11.87 -12.16 -3.30
CA LEU A 103 11.36 -11.78 -4.62
C LEU A 103 12.47 -11.33 -5.56
N ARG A 104 13.48 -10.69 -5.04
CA ARG A 104 14.67 -10.24 -5.76
C ARG A 104 15.57 -11.39 -6.19
N ALA A 105 15.66 -12.43 -5.38
CA ALA A 105 16.42 -13.64 -5.66
C ALA A 105 15.68 -14.65 -6.55
N GLY A 106 14.44 -14.38 -6.93
CA GLY A 106 13.60 -15.31 -7.69
C GLY A 106 12.95 -16.41 -6.83
N GLY A 107 12.88 -16.20 -5.50
CA GLY A 107 12.35 -17.19 -4.55
C GLY A 107 10.83 -17.35 -4.59
N ALA A 108 10.07 -16.32 -4.90
CA ALA A 108 8.62 -16.37 -4.99
C ALA A 108 8.12 -16.57 -6.42
N VAL A 109 7.00 -17.28 -6.56
CA VAL A 109 6.36 -17.53 -7.87
C VAL A 109 5.50 -16.32 -8.24
N ILE A 110 6.14 -15.26 -8.73
CA ILE A 110 5.49 -14.07 -9.27
C ILE A 110 5.85 -13.96 -10.74
N PRO A 111 4.85 -13.91 -11.66
CA PRO A 111 5.13 -13.72 -13.06
C PRO A 111 5.73 -12.33 -13.31
N ARG A 112 6.69 -12.26 -14.18
CA ARG A 112 7.30 -11.03 -14.66
C ARG A 112 6.86 -10.78 -16.10
N PRO A 113 6.71 -9.52 -16.46
CA PRO A 113 6.85 -8.27 -15.71
C PRO A 113 5.56 -7.84 -15.02
N LEU A 114 5.66 -6.97 -13.99
CA LEU A 114 4.53 -6.28 -13.36
C LEU A 114 4.38 -4.87 -13.93
N ASP A 115 3.14 -4.40 -14.01
CA ASP A 115 2.79 -3.07 -14.48
C ASP A 115 2.77 -2.05 -13.35
N LEU A 116 2.34 -2.50 -12.16
CA LEU A 116 2.17 -1.68 -10.98
C LEU A 116 2.58 -2.45 -9.72
N ILE A 117 3.30 -1.77 -8.84
CA ILE A 117 3.55 -2.23 -7.47
C ILE A 117 3.15 -1.11 -6.52
N ALA A 118 2.34 -1.40 -5.50
CA ALA A 118 2.12 -0.53 -4.37
C ALA A 118 2.86 -1.06 -3.13
N CYS A 119 3.20 -0.16 -2.22
CA CYS A 119 3.75 -0.49 -0.92
C CYS A 119 3.39 0.58 0.11
N ASN A 120 2.76 0.18 1.21
CA ASN A 120 2.58 0.99 2.40
C ASN A 120 3.58 0.51 3.47
N PRO A 121 4.86 0.93 3.40
CA PRO A 121 5.88 0.38 4.30
C PRO A 121 5.69 0.89 5.73
N PRO A 122 6.19 0.17 6.75
CA PRO A 122 6.16 0.66 8.13
C PRO A 122 6.92 2.00 8.25
N TYR A 123 6.35 2.96 8.99
CA TYR A 123 6.80 4.35 8.99
C TYR A 123 8.04 4.65 9.83
N LYS A 124 8.54 3.73 10.65
CA LYS A 124 9.65 4.01 11.57
C LYS A 124 11.00 3.65 10.96
N ALA A 125 11.93 4.61 11.01
CA ALA A 125 13.35 4.34 10.78
C ALA A 125 13.96 3.67 12.02
N GLU A 126 15.00 2.84 11.82
CA GLU A 126 15.79 2.30 12.94
C GLU A 126 16.24 3.42 13.87
N GLY A 127 15.94 3.31 15.16
CA GLY A 127 16.54 4.13 16.22
C GLY A 127 15.74 5.32 16.71
N THR A 128 14.53 5.62 16.25
CA THR A 128 13.75 6.77 16.72
C THR A 128 12.50 6.37 17.51
N GLY A 129 12.53 6.58 18.83
CA GLY A 129 11.36 6.68 19.71
C GLY A 129 11.23 5.66 20.83
N LEU A 130 10.67 6.11 21.96
CA LEU A 130 10.37 5.33 23.17
C LEU A 130 9.39 4.19 22.86
N LYS A 131 9.76 2.98 23.23
CA LYS A 131 9.09 1.73 22.91
C LYS A 131 8.07 1.35 23.97
N ASN A 132 6.84 1.13 23.56
CA ASN A 132 5.92 0.34 24.36
C ASN A 132 6.33 -1.15 24.21
N PRO A 133 6.65 -1.91 25.29
CA PRO A 133 7.32 -3.21 25.16
C PRO A 133 6.55 -4.27 24.36
N SER A 134 5.23 -4.24 24.33
CA SER A 134 4.40 -5.23 23.63
C SER A 134 4.18 -4.93 22.14
N GLU A 135 4.08 -3.65 21.75
CA GLU A 135 4.06 -3.22 20.35
C GLU A 135 5.46 -3.18 19.75
N GLY A 136 6.48 -2.84 20.56
CA GLY A 136 7.86 -2.74 20.12
C GLY A 136 8.45 -4.05 19.60
N LEU A 137 8.06 -5.20 20.13
CA LEU A 137 8.53 -6.51 19.69
C LEU A 137 7.93 -6.93 18.32
N ARG A 138 6.70 -6.52 18.00
CA ARG A 138 6.07 -6.80 16.69
C ARG A 138 6.62 -5.88 15.63
N ILE A 139 6.74 -4.58 15.93
CA ILE A 139 7.25 -3.56 15.00
C ILE A 139 8.75 -3.76 14.76
N ALA A 140 9.56 -4.06 15.79
CA ALA A 140 10.99 -4.31 15.65
C ALA A 140 11.30 -5.55 14.77
N ARG A 141 10.45 -6.57 14.77
CA ARG A 141 10.62 -7.73 13.88
C ARG A 141 10.37 -7.37 12.40
N HIS A 142 9.52 -6.38 12.11
CA HIS A 142 9.26 -5.89 10.77
C HIS A 142 10.31 -4.89 10.28
N GLU A 143 10.79 -3.99 11.15
CA GLU A 143 11.83 -3.00 10.80
C GLU A 143 13.19 -3.67 10.50
N VAL A 144 13.47 -4.81 11.12
CA VAL A 144 14.66 -5.63 10.83
C VAL A 144 14.50 -6.46 9.56
N ALA A 145 13.25 -6.72 9.13
CA ALA A 145 12.99 -7.61 8.02
C ALA A 145 13.22 -6.96 6.64
N CYS A 146 12.84 -5.69 6.42
CA CYS A 146 12.97 -5.03 5.12
C CYS A 146 13.11 -3.51 5.26
N ASN A 147 14.17 -2.94 4.71
CA ASN A 147 14.31 -1.49 4.60
C ASN A 147 13.78 -0.99 3.25
N PHE A 148 13.63 0.32 3.09
CA PHE A 148 13.09 0.90 1.86
C PHE A 148 13.96 0.63 0.62
N ALA A 149 15.27 0.43 0.78
CA ALA A 149 16.15 0.06 -0.33
C ALA A 149 15.87 -1.36 -0.83
N ASP A 150 15.59 -2.31 0.05
CA ASP A 150 15.18 -3.67 -0.33
C ASP A 150 13.85 -3.66 -1.10
N ILE A 151 12.88 -2.83 -0.65
CA ILE A 151 11.59 -2.64 -1.34
C ILE A 151 11.81 -2.08 -2.75
N ALA A 152 12.59 -1.00 -2.88
CA ALA A 152 12.87 -0.36 -4.15
C ALA A 152 13.61 -1.29 -5.13
N ALA A 153 14.56 -2.07 -4.63
CA ALA A 153 15.29 -3.03 -5.42
C ALA A 153 14.41 -4.21 -5.89
N ALA A 154 13.53 -4.73 -5.02
CA ALA A 154 12.55 -5.74 -5.38
C ALA A 154 11.57 -5.19 -6.43
N ALA A 155 11.04 -3.99 -6.23
CA ALA A 155 10.17 -3.32 -7.19
C ALA A 155 10.86 -3.13 -8.55
N SER A 156 12.09 -2.62 -8.56
CA SER A 156 12.88 -2.47 -9.80
C SER A 156 13.06 -3.79 -10.54
N SER A 157 13.29 -4.89 -9.83
CA SER A 157 13.53 -6.20 -10.44
C SER A 157 12.27 -6.83 -11.06
N LEU A 158 11.09 -6.51 -10.53
CA LEU A 158 9.80 -7.12 -10.90
C LEU A 158 8.99 -6.26 -11.88
N LEU A 159 9.13 -4.93 -11.86
CA LEU A 159 8.43 -4.05 -12.78
C LEU A 159 8.95 -4.24 -14.22
N ARG A 160 8.05 -4.14 -15.19
CA ARG A 160 8.45 -3.92 -16.58
C ARG A 160 9.04 -2.53 -16.77
N TRP A 161 9.72 -2.30 -17.87
CA TRP A 161 10.16 -0.96 -18.26
C TRP A 161 8.97 -0.01 -18.41
N GLY A 162 9.00 1.14 -17.73
CA GLY A 162 7.87 2.08 -17.62
C GLY A 162 6.80 1.66 -16.61
N GLY A 163 6.93 0.51 -15.97
CA GLY A 163 6.07 0.09 -14.86
C GLY A 163 6.15 1.04 -13.67
N ARG A 164 5.10 1.10 -12.86
CA ARG A 164 4.90 2.08 -11.81
C ARG A 164 5.11 1.46 -10.43
N PHE A 165 5.89 2.12 -9.59
CA PHE A 165 5.96 1.87 -8.15
C PHE A 165 5.25 3.00 -7.43
N CYS A 166 4.33 2.70 -6.52
CA CYS A 166 3.63 3.68 -5.71
C CYS A 166 3.83 3.38 -4.22
N CYS A 167 4.11 4.40 -3.42
CA CYS A 167 4.20 4.26 -1.97
C CYS A 167 3.65 5.47 -1.24
N CYS A 168 3.36 5.31 0.06
CA CYS A 168 3.08 6.40 0.97
C CYS A 168 4.08 6.39 2.13
N LEU A 169 4.58 7.55 2.52
CA LEU A 169 5.58 7.71 3.57
C LEU A 169 5.39 9.03 4.32
N ARG A 170 6.01 9.13 5.50
CA ARG A 170 6.06 10.36 6.26
C ARG A 170 6.98 11.38 5.58
N PRO A 171 6.67 12.71 5.66
CA PRO A 171 7.42 13.76 4.96
C PRO A 171 8.93 13.77 5.22
N GLU A 172 9.36 13.42 6.42
CA GLU A 172 10.78 13.32 6.79
C GLU A 172 11.56 12.28 6.00
N ARG A 173 10.88 11.32 5.36
CA ARG A 173 11.49 10.28 4.54
C ARG A 173 11.59 10.66 3.05
N LEU A 174 11.13 11.86 2.68
CA LEU A 174 11.03 12.22 1.26
C LEU A 174 12.38 12.19 0.54
N CYS A 175 13.40 12.83 1.11
CA CYS A 175 14.73 12.88 0.49
C CYS A 175 15.35 11.48 0.33
N ASP A 176 15.23 10.65 1.36
CA ASP A 176 15.73 9.26 1.33
C ASP A 176 14.99 8.45 0.26
N ALA A 177 13.65 8.56 0.21
CA ALA A 177 12.85 7.83 -0.75
C ALA A 177 13.20 8.19 -2.20
N LEU A 178 13.37 9.49 -2.50
CA LEU A 178 13.75 9.95 -3.83
C LEU A 178 15.13 9.43 -4.22
N LEU A 179 16.09 9.49 -3.31
CA LEU A 179 17.47 9.02 -3.55
C LEU A 179 17.50 7.51 -3.80
N VAL A 180 16.87 6.73 -2.92
CA VAL A 180 16.85 5.26 -3.00
C VAL A 180 16.20 4.80 -4.30
N LEU A 181 15.02 5.33 -4.65
CA LEU A 181 14.31 4.95 -5.87
C LEU A 181 15.14 5.24 -7.13
N ARG A 182 15.79 6.41 -7.19
CA ARG A 182 16.66 6.75 -8.33
C ARG A 182 17.86 5.84 -8.44
N ASN A 183 18.49 5.48 -7.32
CA ASN A 183 19.63 4.56 -7.30
C ASN A 183 19.24 3.16 -7.81
N GLU A 184 18.00 2.73 -7.60
CA GLU A 184 17.46 1.47 -8.10
C GLU A 184 16.88 1.57 -9.52
N GLY A 185 17.03 2.71 -10.20
CA GLY A 185 16.55 2.91 -11.58
C GLY A 185 15.03 3.07 -11.68
N VAL A 186 14.37 3.46 -10.59
CA VAL A 186 12.94 3.77 -10.54
C VAL A 186 12.77 5.26 -10.32
N GLU A 187 12.59 6.01 -11.41
CA GLU A 187 12.59 7.48 -11.38
C GLU A 187 11.28 8.06 -10.83
N PRO A 188 11.32 8.93 -9.79
CA PRO A 188 10.15 9.61 -9.26
C PRO A 188 9.42 10.47 -10.31
N LYS A 189 8.09 10.33 -10.40
CA LYS A 189 7.27 10.96 -11.44
C LYS A 189 6.12 11.79 -10.93
N ARG A 190 5.48 11.38 -9.83
CA ARG A 190 4.37 12.12 -9.22
C ARG A 190 4.57 12.14 -7.71
N LEU A 191 4.38 13.30 -7.12
CA LEU A 191 4.41 13.53 -5.68
C LEU A 191 3.13 14.26 -5.27
N ARG A 192 2.47 13.78 -4.24
CA ARG A 192 1.32 14.45 -3.65
C ARG A 192 1.44 14.47 -2.14
N PHE A 193 1.40 15.65 -1.54
CA PHE A 193 1.34 15.79 -0.09
C PHE A 193 -0.10 15.64 0.41
N VAL A 194 -0.24 15.06 1.60
CA VAL A 194 -1.51 14.92 2.32
C VAL A 194 -1.43 15.73 3.61
N GLN A 195 -2.42 16.56 3.84
CA GLN A 195 -2.55 17.40 5.06
C GLN A 195 -3.89 17.12 5.72
N GLN A 196 -3.93 17.18 7.05
CA GLN A 196 -5.19 17.03 7.78
C GLN A 196 -6.20 18.11 7.36
N ARG A 197 -5.75 19.37 7.31
CA ARG A 197 -6.52 20.53 6.84
C ARG A 197 -5.59 21.66 6.38
N GLN A 198 -6.14 22.66 5.76
CA GLN A 198 -5.39 23.83 5.35
C GLN A 198 -4.63 24.46 6.53
N GLY A 199 -3.39 24.92 6.31
CA GLY A 199 -2.52 25.52 7.34
C GLY A 199 -1.84 24.52 8.28
N LYS A 200 -2.07 23.21 8.17
CA LYS A 200 -1.30 22.18 8.88
C LYS A 200 -0.13 21.70 8.04
N ALA A 201 0.95 21.25 8.69
CA ALA A 201 2.04 20.61 7.97
C ALA A 201 1.56 19.29 7.32
N PRO A 202 2.14 18.87 6.20
CA PRO A 202 1.88 17.56 5.63
C PRO A 202 2.16 16.44 6.63
N SER A 203 1.25 15.48 6.73
CA SER A 203 1.39 14.30 7.58
C SER A 203 1.88 13.07 6.83
N LEU A 204 1.72 13.09 5.51
CA LEU A 204 2.02 11.98 4.60
C LEU A 204 2.37 12.54 3.21
N PHE A 205 3.11 11.78 2.42
CA PHE A 205 3.16 11.97 0.97
C PHE A 205 2.89 10.66 0.24
N LEU A 206 2.30 10.79 -0.95
CA LEU A 206 2.09 9.74 -1.93
C LEU A 206 3.10 9.96 -3.06
N LEU A 207 3.85 8.93 -3.41
CA LEU A 207 4.90 8.99 -4.42
C LEU A 207 4.71 7.90 -5.46
N GLN A 208 4.72 8.27 -6.73
CA GLN A 208 4.82 7.34 -7.84
C GLN A 208 6.17 7.53 -8.53
N ALA A 209 6.84 6.42 -8.81
CA ALA A 209 8.07 6.36 -9.59
C ALA A 209 7.95 5.32 -10.70
N ASN A 210 8.67 5.50 -11.79
CA ASN A 210 8.58 4.61 -12.96
C ASN A 210 9.94 3.97 -13.25
N ARG A 211 9.96 2.65 -13.45
CA ARG A 211 11.17 1.95 -13.85
C ARG A 211 11.69 2.48 -15.19
N GLY A 212 12.95 2.89 -15.22
CA GLY A 212 13.61 3.46 -16.40
C GLY A 212 13.02 4.78 -16.87
N GLY A 213 12.29 5.51 -16.00
CA GLY A 213 11.76 6.82 -16.31
C GLY A 213 12.85 7.86 -16.56
N LYS A 214 12.57 8.85 -17.42
CA LYS A 214 13.43 10.02 -17.59
C LYS A 214 13.22 11.00 -16.43
N PRO A 215 14.22 11.83 -16.06
CA PRO A 215 14.06 12.87 -15.04
C PRO A 215 12.86 13.78 -15.26
N GLY A 216 12.31 14.30 -14.17
CA GLY A 216 11.16 15.22 -14.16
C GLY A 216 10.00 14.64 -13.36
N MET A 217 9.59 15.37 -12.31
CA MET A 217 8.53 14.99 -11.38
C MET A 217 7.45 16.09 -11.35
N VAL A 218 6.19 15.66 -11.34
CA VAL A 218 5.05 16.54 -11.12
C VAL A 218 4.70 16.51 -9.63
N VAL A 219 4.59 17.69 -9.02
CA VAL A 219 4.01 17.86 -7.69
C VAL A 219 2.55 18.23 -7.86
N GLU A 220 1.67 17.34 -7.40
CA GLU A 220 0.22 17.53 -7.50
C GLU A 220 -0.29 18.49 -6.40
N PRO A 221 -1.48 19.09 -6.58
CA PRO A 221 -2.14 19.84 -5.51
C PRO A 221 -2.26 19.02 -4.23
N VAL A 222 -2.09 19.69 -3.09
CA VAL A 222 -2.19 19.05 -1.78
C VAL A 222 -3.58 18.42 -1.61
N LEU A 223 -3.62 17.21 -1.06
CA LEU A 223 -4.86 16.56 -0.64
C LEU A 223 -5.14 16.96 0.80
N PHE A 224 -6.29 17.57 1.04
CA PHE A 224 -6.80 17.87 2.38
C PHE A 224 -7.79 16.79 2.82
N ILE A 225 -7.59 16.25 4.03
CA ILE A 225 -8.47 15.21 4.58
C ILE A 225 -9.78 15.84 5.05
N GLU A 226 -9.69 16.96 5.78
CA GLU A 226 -10.83 17.63 6.41
C GLU A 226 -11.06 19.04 5.86
N GLU A 227 -12.34 19.43 5.84
CA GLU A 227 -12.76 20.82 5.64
C GLU A 227 -12.46 21.67 6.88
N GLU A 228 -12.41 23.00 6.71
CA GLU A 228 -12.27 23.93 7.85
C GLU A 228 -13.40 23.82 8.86
N SER A 229 -14.61 23.54 8.39
CA SER A 229 -15.82 23.34 9.19
C SER A 229 -15.87 21.99 9.90
N GLY A 230 -14.92 21.10 9.65
CA GLY A 230 -14.93 19.72 10.09
C GLY A 230 -15.59 18.78 9.07
N GLY A 231 -15.29 17.48 9.20
CA GLY A 231 -15.73 16.47 8.24
C GLY A 231 -14.77 16.34 7.06
N TYR A 232 -14.94 15.29 6.26
CA TYR A 232 -14.07 15.01 5.10
C TYR A 232 -14.38 15.96 3.94
N THR A 233 -13.31 16.32 3.20
CA THR A 233 -13.43 17.04 1.93
C THR A 233 -14.18 16.20 0.90
N GLU A 234 -14.74 16.86 -0.13
CA GLU A 234 -15.41 16.15 -1.23
C GLU A 234 -14.46 15.17 -1.95
N GLU A 235 -13.18 15.52 -2.07
CA GLU A 235 -12.17 14.62 -2.63
C GLU A 235 -11.97 13.38 -1.77
N MET A 236 -11.93 13.53 -0.45
CA MET A 236 -11.82 12.39 0.48
C MET A 236 -13.06 11.49 0.40
N LYS A 237 -14.26 12.05 0.31
CA LYS A 237 -15.49 11.28 0.12
C LYS A 237 -15.45 10.47 -1.18
N GLN A 238 -14.96 11.07 -2.27
CA GLN A 238 -14.76 10.35 -3.54
C GLN A 238 -13.71 9.22 -3.43
N ILE A 239 -12.62 9.47 -2.67
CA ILE A 239 -11.58 8.47 -2.42
C ILE A 239 -12.13 7.30 -1.58
N TYR A 240 -12.94 7.59 -0.59
CA TYR A 240 -13.58 6.56 0.22
C TYR A 240 -14.72 5.86 -0.54
N GLY A 241 -15.39 6.55 -1.47
CA GLY A 241 -16.52 6.00 -2.22
C GLY A 241 -17.62 5.49 -1.29
N ASP A 242 -18.14 4.31 -1.58
CA ASP A 242 -19.23 3.70 -0.81
C ASP A 242 -18.85 3.38 0.66
N TYR A 243 -17.56 3.20 0.96
CA TYR A 243 -17.08 3.00 2.32
C TYR A 243 -17.48 4.15 3.26
N TRP A 244 -17.53 5.38 2.75
CA TRP A 244 -17.97 6.54 3.53
C TRP A 244 -19.44 6.47 3.95
N GLU A 245 -20.32 5.90 3.13
CA GLU A 245 -21.76 5.82 3.40
C GLU A 245 -22.08 4.77 4.48
N GLU A 246 -21.27 3.70 4.56
CA GLU A 246 -21.46 2.59 5.51
C GLU A 246 -20.79 2.82 6.87
N SER A 247 -19.82 3.73 6.96
CA SER A 247 -19.08 4.05 8.19
C SER A 247 -19.77 5.13 9.07
N LYS A 248 -20.98 5.57 8.73
CA LYS A 248 -21.85 6.46 9.52
C LYS A 248 -22.82 5.67 10.36
#